data_d89c99b29344345a242c8c4704f87f9e
#
_entry.id   d89c99b29344345a242c8c4704f87f9e
#
_cell.length_a   1.000
_cell.length_b   1.000
_cell.length_c   1.000
_cell.angle_alpha   90.00
_cell.angle_beta   90.00
_cell.angle_gamma   90.00
#
_symmetry.space_group_name_H-M   'P 1'
#
loop_
_entity.id
_entity.type
_entity.pdbx_description
1 polymer ?
#
loop_
_entity_poly.entity_id
_entity_poly.type
_entity_poly.pdbx_seq_one_letter_code
_entity_poly.pdbx_strand_id
1 'polypeptide(L)'
;MRILLVNYRYFISGGPEKYMFNIKKMLEDNGHEVIPFSIHSNKNVETEYSKYFVEPIGSRDATYFEECKKTPKVIWQMLTRSIYSAEVEKAIKKEIKDVKPDLVYIIHFVNKLSPSVICGAKKMGIPVVLRLSDYFLLCPRFDFMYNKKPCEECLTKGYRTCIKKRCVKGSLFASVVRVFSMKVHKAMNVYKGVDAFITPSEFLKKKLIENGFDENKITCIPTFTASKSEIGKPQVGTYGLYFGRVTEEKVLILSSKPMR
;
A
#
# COMPACT_ATOMS: atom_id res chain seq x y z
N MET A 1 13.89 -13.38 14.46
CA MET A 1 14.01 -11.94 14.15
C MET A 1 12.78 -11.20 14.67
N ARG A 2 12.96 -9.94 15.07
CA ARG A 2 11.86 -9.04 15.43
C ARG A 2 11.52 -8.16 14.22
N ILE A 3 10.33 -8.28 13.69
CA ILE A 3 9.92 -7.63 12.43
C ILE A 3 8.82 -6.62 12.73
N LEU A 4 9.10 -5.33 12.48
CA LEU A 4 8.10 -4.27 12.57
C LEU A 4 7.28 -4.23 11.28
N LEU A 5 6.04 -4.69 11.36
CA LEU A 5 5.13 -4.83 10.22
C LEU A 5 4.25 -3.58 10.08
N VAL A 6 4.48 -2.78 9.04
CA VAL A 6 3.79 -1.50 8.84
C VAL A 6 2.67 -1.63 7.82
N ASN A 7 1.44 -1.37 8.27
CA ASN A 7 0.27 -1.24 7.41
C ASN A 7 -0.69 -0.20 8.00
N TYR A 8 -1.33 0.63 7.18
CA TYR A 8 -2.19 1.69 7.70
C TYR A 8 -3.50 1.20 8.33
N ARG A 9 -3.90 -0.05 8.13
CA ARG A 9 -5.03 -0.72 8.80
C ARG A 9 -4.57 -1.98 9.50
N TYR A 10 -5.03 -2.18 10.72
CA TYR A 10 -4.79 -3.40 11.48
C TYR A 10 -6.09 -4.19 11.71
N PHE A 11 -6.89 -4.29 10.65
CA PHE A 11 -8.12 -5.09 10.55
C PHE A 11 -8.35 -5.49 9.09
N ILE A 12 -9.09 -6.58 8.84
CA ILE A 12 -9.35 -7.08 7.49
C ILE A 12 -10.45 -6.24 6.84
N SER A 13 -10.11 -5.47 5.81
CA SER A 13 -11.05 -4.72 4.96
C SER A 13 -10.93 -5.08 3.48
N GLY A 14 -9.86 -5.76 3.09
CA GLY A 14 -9.60 -6.14 1.70
C GLY A 14 -8.39 -7.05 1.54
N GLY A 15 -7.93 -7.17 0.29
CA GLY A 15 -6.80 -8.02 -0.07
C GLY A 15 -5.48 -7.70 0.63
N PRO A 16 -5.06 -6.41 0.67
CA PRO A 16 -3.81 -6.04 1.32
C PRO A 16 -3.76 -6.40 2.80
N GLU A 17 -4.86 -6.19 3.53
CA GLU A 17 -4.92 -6.51 4.96
C GLU A 17 -4.97 -8.03 5.19
N LYS A 18 -5.70 -8.77 4.33
CA LYS A 18 -5.68 -10.24 4.38
C LYS A 18 -4.26 -10.79 4.14
N TYR A 19 -3.56 -10.22 3.17
CA TYR A 19 -2.15 -10.56 2.95
C TYR A 19 -1.29 -10.24 4.17
N MET A 20 -1.48 -9.07 4.80
CA MET A 20 -0.75 -8.67 6.01
C MET A 20 -0.91 -9.70 7.13
N PHE A 21 -2.13 -10.12 7.43
CA PHE A 21 -2.37 -11.12 8.48
C PHE A 21 -1.84 -12.51 8.11
N ASN A 22 -1.88 -12.87 6.83
CA ASN A 22 -1.30 -14.12 6.35
C ASN A 22 0.22 -14.13 6.48
N ILE A 23 0.91 -13.03 6.10
CA ILE A 23 2.36 -12.91 6.23
C ILE A 23 2.77 -12.85 7.71
N LYS A 24 2.01 -12.12 8.55
CA LYS A 24 2.21 -12.09 9.99
C LYS A 24 2.22 -13.50 10.55
N LYS A 25 1.13 -14.25 10.31
CA LYS A 25 1.02 -15.64 10.77
C LYS A 25 2.15 -16.52 10.25
N MET A 26 2.48 -16.43 8.97
CA MET A 26 3.56 -17.23 8.37
C MET A 26 4.91 -16.94 9.04
N LEU A 27 5.21 -15.68 9.32
CA LEU A 27 6.45 -15.27 9.97
C LEU A 27 6.49 -15.78 11.43
N GLU A 28 5.37 -15.67 12.16
CA GLU A 28 5.25 -16.18 13.53
C GLU A 28 5.36 -17.70 13.59
N ASP A 29 4.72 -18.42 12.65
CA ASP A 29 4.82 -19.88 12.52
C ASP A 29 6.30 -20.34 12.24
N ASN A 30 7.14 -19.43 11.70
CA ASN A 30 8.57 -19.66 11.46
C ASN A 30 9.48 -19.07 12.57
N GLY A 31 8.95 -18.77 13.73
CA GLY A 31 9.72 -18.35 14.91
C GLY A 31 10.17 -16.89 14.90
N HIS A 32 9.52 -16.02 14.12
CA HIS A 32 9.78 -14.59 14.16
C HIS A 32 8.76 -13.88 15.06
N GLU A 33 9.17 -12.82 15.75
CA GLU A 33 8.27 -11.92 16.47
C GLU A 33 7.79 -10.82 15.50
N VAL A 34 6.47 -10.68 15.33
CA VAL A 34 5.90 -9.69 14.41
C VAL A 34 5.15 -8.62 15.17
N ILE A 35 5.65 -7.40 15.11
CA ILE A 35 5.20 -6.22 15.83
C ILE A 35 4.45 -5.31 14.86
N PRO A 36 3.16 -5.00 15.06
CA PRO A 36 2.41 -4.17 14.14
C PRO A 36 2.58 -2.68 14.42
N PHE A 37 2.80 -1.87 13.36
CA PHE A 37 2.63 -0.41 13.37
C PHE A 37 1.50 0.01 12.44
N SER A 38 0.53 0.76 12.94
CA SER A 38 -0.69 1.09 12.19
C SER A 38 -1.28 2.46 12.59
N ILE A 39 -2.51 2.69 12.13
CA ILE A 39 -3.34 3.83 12.53
C ILE A 39 -4.42 3.32 13.48
N HIS A 40 -4.77 4.13 14.49
CA HIS A 40 -5.89 3.83 15.38
C HIS A 40 -7.21 3.74 14.62
N SER A 41 -7.97 2.69 14.91
CA SER A 41 -9.35 2.49 14.47
C SER A 41 -10.08 1.63 15.49
N ASN A 42 -11.37 1.87 15.68
CA ASN A 42 -12.22 1.04 16.54
C ASN A 42 -12.42 -0.39 15.99
N LYS A 43 -11.97 -0.64 14.74
CA LYS A 43 -12.01 -1.96 14.08
C LYS A 43 -10.69 -2.74 14.22
N ASN A 44 -9.64 -2.13 14.80
CA ASN A 44 -8.35 -2.81 14.90
C ASN A 44 -8.45 -4.08 15.75
N VAL A 45 -7.72 -5.10 15.32
CA VAL A 45 -7.46 -6.26 16.17
C VAL A 45 -6.66 -5.79 17.39
N GLU A 46 -7.00 -6.30 18.56
CA GLU A 46 -6.32 -5.95 19.81
C GLU A 46 -4.84 -6.33 19.77
N THR A 47 -4.00 -5.44 20.28
CA THR A 47 -2.56 -5.65 20.41
C THR A 47 -1.98 -4.72 21.48
N GLU A 48 -0.99 -5.21 22.21
CA GLU A 48 -0.24 -4.40 23.19
C GLU A 48 0.54 -3.23 22.54
N TYR A 49 0.82 -3.35 21.23
CA TYR A 49 1.53 -2.33 20.44
C TYR A 49 0.64 -1.18 19.98
N SER A 50 -0.68 -1.25 20.23
CA SER A 50 -1.62 -0.17 19.86
C SER A 50 -1.23 1.21 20.43
N LYS A 51 -0.53 1.24 21.57
CA LYS A 51 0.01 2.47 22.18
C LYS A 51 0.98 3.27 21.29
N TYR A 52 1.50 2.70 20.23
CA TYR A 52 2.37 3.34 19.24
C TYR A 52 1.63 3.77 17.97
N PHE A 53 0.40 3.32 17.80
CA PHE A 53 -0.38 3.64 16.61
C PHE A 53 -0.63 5.13 16.49
N VAL A 54 -0.74 5.60 15.27
CA VAL A 54 -0.93 7.02 14.97
C VAL A 54 -2.42 7.34 14.92
N GLU A 55 -2.81 8.53 15.35
CA GLU A 55 -4.20 8.97 15.24
C GLU A 55 -4.62 9.08 13.77
N PRO A 56 -5.86 8.69 13.43
CA PRO A 56 -6.35 8.77 12.08
C PRO A 56 -6.55 10.21 11.62
N ILE A 57 -6.64 10.40 10.31
CA ILE A 57 -7.16 11.64 9.73
C ILE A 57 -8.67 11.66 9.94
N GLY A 58 -9.17 12.58 10.75
CA GLY A 58 -10.60 12.69 11.05
C GLY A 58 -11.05 11.85 12.24
N SER A 59 -11.82 10.79 12.02
CA SER A 59 -12.41 9.95 13.08
C SER A 59 -11.83 8.55 13.10
N ARG A 60 -11.76 7.92 14.30
CA ARG A 60 -11.37 6.51 14.48
C ARG A 60 -12.39 5.51 13.89
N ASP A 61 -13.64 5.94 13.69
CA ASP A 61 -14.70 5.13 13.09
C ASP A 61 -14.65 5.11 11.56
N ALA A 62 -14.05 6.15 10.94
CA ALA A 62 -13.98 6.27 9.50
C ALA A 62 -13.03 5.23 8.90
N THR A 63 -13.56 4.38 8.03
CA THR A 63 -12.76 3.42 7.24
C THR A 63 -12.19 4.09 5.99
N TYR A 64 -12.98 4.97 5.38
CA TYR A 64 -12.63 5.70 4.16
C TYR A 64 -12.60 7.20 4.41
N PHE A 65 -11.79 7.90 3.61
CA PHE A 65 -11.65 9.35 3.73
C PHE A 65 -12.96 10.11 3.41
N GLU A 66 -13.76 9.56 2.54
CA GLU A 66 -15.05 10.12 2.13
C GLU A 66 -16.03 10.25 3.31
N GLU A 67 -15.86 9.44 4.33
CA GLU A 67 -16.67 9.44 5.57
C GLU A 67 -16.26 10.57 6.54
N CYS A 68 -15.10 11.21 6.32
CA CYS A 68 -14.60 12.28 7.20
C CYS A 68 -15.19 13.64 6.81
N LYS A 69 -15.61 14.43 7.83
CA LYS A 69 -15.98 15.84 7.62
C LYS A 69 -14.76 16.63 7.13
N LYS A 70 -14.89 17.33 6.00
CA LYS A 70 -13.81 18.10 5.37
C LYS A 70 -13.59 19.46 6.08
N THR A 71 -13.03 19.41 7.29
CA THR A 71 -12.64 20.62 8.00
C THR A 71 -11.24 21.09 7.55
N PRO A 72 -10.86 22.39 7.74
CA PRO A 72 -9.51 22.86 7.44
C PRO A 72 -8.41 22.02 8.09
N LYS A 73 -8.62 21.57 9.32
CA LYS A 73 -7.71 20.68 10.06
C LYS A 73 -7.52 19.34 9.34
N VAL A 74 -8.63 18.72 8.91
CA VAL A 74 -8.59 17.43 8.19
C VAL A 74 -7.90 17.59 6.84
N ILE A 75 -8.14 18.68 6.11
CA ILE A 75 -7.46 18.98 4.85
C ILE A 75 -5.95 19.14 5.08
N TRP A 76 -5.55 19.88 6.11
CA TRP A 76 -4.14 20.03 6.47
C TRP A 76 -3.48 18.69 6.83
N GLN A 77 -4.13 17.87 7.64
CA GLN A 77 -3.66 16.52 7.96
C GLN A 77 -3.49 15.65 6.70
N MET A 78 -4.42 15.75 5.74
CA MET A 78 -4.30 15.05 4.46
C MET A 78 -3.06 15.48 3.66
N LEU A 79 -2.84 16.78 3.55
CA LEU A 79 -1.70 17.32 2.81
C LEU A 79 -0.39 16.85 3.45
N THR A 80 -0.26 16.99 4.78
CA THR A 80 0.93 16.54 5.50
C THR A 80 1.13 15.03 5.38
N ARG A 81 0.08 14.21 5.57
CA ARG A 81 0.17 12.75 5.42
C ARG A 81 0.45 12.31 3.99
N SER A 82 0.06 13.11 3.00
CA SER A 82 0.39 12.81 1.59
C SER A 82 1.84 13.14 1.24
N ILE A 83 2.46 14.12 1.89
CA ILE A 83 3.81 14.59 1.59
C ILE A 83 4.80 14.02 2.61
N TYR A 84 4.70 14.48 3.84
CA TYR A 84 5.57 14.07 4.95
C TYR A 84 4.92 14.38 6.31
N SER A 85 4.90 13.41 7.21
CA SER A 85 4.31 13.57 8.54
C SER A 85 5.36 13.40 9.64
N ALA A 86 5.72 14.49 10.31
CA ALA A 86 6.61 14.45 11.46
C ALA A 86 6.02 13.65 12.64
N GLU A 87 4.69 13.66 12.79
CA GLU A 87 3.98 12.86 13.79
C GLU A 87 4.22 11.36 13.58
N VAL A 88 4.07 10.88 12.33
CA VAL A 88 4.29 9.48 11.97
C VAL A 88 5.77 9.09 12.13
N GLU A 89 6.68 9.98 11.72
CA GLU A 89 8.12 9.75 11.94
C GLU A 89 8.44 9.61 13.43
N LYS A 90 7.90 10.49 14.26
CA LYS A 90 8.12 10.45 15.72
C LYS A 90 7.55 9.17 16.33
N ALA A 91 6.37 8.75 15.90
CA ALA A 91 5.70 7.54 16.42
C ALA A 91 6.50 6.28 16.07
N ILE A 92 6.88 6.09 14.80
CA ILE A 92 7.64 4.91 14.40
C ILE A 92 9.04 4.88 15.04
N LYS A 93 9.70 6.03 15.18
CA LYS A 93 11.00 6.09 15.87
C LYS A 93 10.88 5.74 17.34
N LYS A 94 9.80 6.14 18.02
CA LYS A 94 9.53 5.76 19.40
C LYS A 94 9.36 4.24 19.50
N GLU A 95 8.53 3.65 18.65
CA GLU A 95 8.32 2.19 18.66
C GLU A 95 9.63 1.45 18.38
N ILE A 96 10.39 1.84 17.33
CA ILE A 96 11.69 1.23 17.02
C ILE A 96 12.64 1.28 18.22
N LYS A 97 12.69 2.40 18.94
CA LYS A 97 13.54 2.54 20.11
C LYS A 97 13.16 1.56 21.23
N ASP A 98 11.85 1.39 21.44
CA ASP A 98 11.33 0.58 22.55
C ASP A 98 11.39 -0.92 22.21
N VAL A 99 11.03 -1.29 20.96
CA VAL A 99 10.92 -2.71 20.56
C VAL A 99 12.17 -3.26 19.88
N LYS A 100 13.08 -2.40 19.41
CA LYS A 100 14.36 -2.76 18.75
C LYS A 100 14.19 -3.83 17.67
N PRO A 101 13.45 -3.56 16.59
CA PRO A 101 13.25 -4.53 15.52
C PRO A 101 14.52 -4.71 14.69
N ASP A 102 14.70 -5.88 14.12
CA ASP A 102 15.77 -6.19 13.17
C ASP A 102 15.46 -5.69 11.77
N LEU A 103 14.16 -5.54 11.44
CA LEU A 103 13.65 -5.22 10.12
C LEU A 103 12.34 -4.44 10.20
N VAL A 104 12.15 -3.47 9.31
CA VAL A 104 10.84 -2.83 9.06
C VAL A 104 10.28 -3.34 7.73
N TYR A 105 9.16 -4.06 7.79
CA TYR A 105 8.45 -4.56 6.62
C TYR A 105 7.20 -3.74 6.36
N ILE A 106 7.18 -2.99 5.27
CA ILE A 106 6.09 -2.06 4.91
C ILE A 106 5.22 -2.68 3.83
N ILE A 107 3.91 -2.80 4.09
CA ILE A 107 2.92 -3.32 3.13
C ILE A 107 2.15 -2.18 2.48
N HIS A 108 1.55 -1.28 3.29
CA HIS A 108 0.79 -0.16 2.74
C HIS A 108 0.83 1.05 3.69
N PHE A 109 1.22 2.20 3.16
CA PHE A 109 1.38 3.44 3.93
C PHE A 109 0.87 4.70 3.20
N VAL A 110 0.68 4.61 1.89
CA VAL A 110 0.46 5.77 1.01
C VAL A 110 -0.77 6.58 1.42
N ASN A 111 -0.60 7.92 1.46
CA ASN A 111 -1.63 8.91 1.83
C ASN A 111 -2.23 8.77 3.24
N LYS A 112 -1.78 7.81 4.05
CA LYS A 112 -2.30 7.56 5.41
C LYS A 112 -1.21 7.66 6.47
N LEU A 113 -0.10 6.92 6.32
CA LEU A 113 1.06 6.98 7.21
C LEU A 113 2.20 7.84 6.67
N SER A 114 2.17 8.23 5.40
CA SER A 114 3.22 8.95 4.68
C SER A 114 4.56 8.19 4.55
N PRO A 115 5.43 8.59 3.61
CA PRO A 115 6.78 8.00 3.48
C PRO A 115 7.70 8.25 4.69
N SER A 116 7.28 9.05 5.66
CA SER A 116 8.02 9.27 6.90
C SER A 116 8.28 8.00 7.70
N VAL A 117 7.48 6.93 7.49
CA VAL A 117 7.77 5.59 8.05
C VAL A 117 9.12 5.04 7.55
N ILE A 118 9.43 5.22 6.25
CA ILE A 118 10.69 4.82 5.65
C ILE A 118 11.83 5.68 6.22
N CYS A 119 11.64 7.01 6.21
CA CYS A 119 12.64 7.94 6.72
C CYS A 119 12.92 7.72 8.21
N GLY A 120 11.89 7.49 9.01
CA GLY A 120 12.01 7.21 10.44
C GLY A 120 12.81 5.94 10.72
N ALA A 121 12.53 4.85 10.02
CA ALA A 121 13.26 3.60 10.14
C ALA A 121 14.73 3.75 9.71
N LYS A 122 15.00 4.40 8.58
CA LYS A 122 16.38 4.63 8.11
C LYS A 122 17.20 5.53 9.04
N LYS A 123 16.59 6.56 9.63
CA LYS A 123 17.27 7.40 10.65
C LYS A 123 17.63 6.63 11.91
N MET A 124 16.95 5.52 12.19
CA MET A 124 17.25 4.61 13.29
C MET A 124 18.19 3.47 12.90
N GLY A 125 18.69 3.45 11.66
CA GLY A 125 19.61 2.43 11.14
C GLY A 125 18.95 1.08 10.83
N ILE A 126 17.62 0.98 10.84
CA ILE A 126 16.92 -0.28 10.61
C ILE A 126 16.71 -0.51 9.11
N PRO A 127 16.97 -1.72 8.59
CA PRO A 127 16.67 -2.10 7.22
C PRO A 127 15.18 -2.01 6.91
N VAL A 128 14.84 -1.60 5.68
CA VAL A 128 13.45 -1.41 5.23
C VAL A 128 13.17 -2.28 4.01
N VAL A 129 12.19 -3.16 4.12
CA VAL A 129 11.59 -3.89 2.99
C VAL A 129 10.24 -3.26 2.66
N LEU A 130 10.03 -2.92 1.39
CA LEU A 130 8.78 -2.34 0.92
C LEU A 130 8.10 -3.27 -0.09
N ARG A 131 6.91 -3.77 0.28
CA ARG A 131 6.05 -4.51 -0.64
C ARG A 131 5.17 -3.55 -1.43
N LEU A 132 5.15 -3.75 -2.73
CA LEU A 132 4.29 -2.98 -3.64
C LEU A 132 3.05 -3.81 -3.97
N SER A 133 1.88 -3.27 -3.67
CA SER A 133 0.58 -3.91 -3.98
C SER A 133 -0.12 -3.25 -5.16
N ASP A 134 0.39 -2.12 -5.61
CA ASP A 134 -0.11 -1.30 -6.71
C ASP A 134 1.04 -0.50 -7.36
N TYR A 135 0.71 0.38 -8.30
CA TYR A 135 1.70 1.15 -9.07
C TYR A 135 1.99 2.55 -8.49
N PHE A 136 1.81 2.77 -7.20
CA PHE A 136 1.88 4.11 -6.59
C PHE A 136 3.22 4.85 -6.76
N LEU A 137 4.31 4.12 -6.96
CA LEU A 137 5.63 4.70 -7.23
C LEU A 137 5.73 5.30 -8.63
N LEU A 138 4.96 4.77 -9.57
CA LEU A 138 5.05 5.04 -11.00
C LEU A 138 3.84 5.82 -11.52
N CYS A 139 2.64 5.52 -11.02
CA CYS A 139 1.39 6.11 -11.46
C CYS A 139 0.71 6.90 -10.33
N PRO A 140 0.41 8.20 -10.52
CA PRO A 140 -0.32 8.99 -9.52
C PRO A 140 -1.71 8.44 -9.18
N ARG A 141 -2.34 7.71 -10.09
CA ARG A 141 -3.64 7.06 -9.92
C ARG A 141 -3.55 5.66 -9.30
N PHE A 142 -2.37 5.05 -9.26
CA PHE A 142 -2.03 3.72 -8.71
C PHE A 142 -2.37 2.51 -9.57
N ASP A 143 -3.11 2.66 -10.66
CA ASP A 143 -3.70 1.56 -11.42
C ASP A 143 -3.28 1.46 -12.90
N PHE A 144 -2.50 2.43 -13.41
CA PHE A 144 -2.15 2.56 -14.83
C PHE A 144 -3.38 2.57 -15.76
N MET A 145 -4.49 3.17 -15.31
CA MET A 145 -5.72 3.28 -16.08
C MET A 145 -6.14 4.73 -16.29
N TYR A 146 -6.70 5.03 -17.46
CA TYR A 146 -7.40 6.28 -17.75
C TYR A 146 -8.54 6.03 -18.73
N ASN A 147 -9.76 6.49 -18.41
CA ASN A 147 -10.96 6.26 -19.22
C ASN A 147 -11.14 4.76 -19.60
N LYS A 148 -11.01 3.86 -18.62
CA LYS A 148 -11.15 2.41 -18.78
C LYS A 148 -10.12 1.76 -19.74
N LYS A 149 -9.05 2.47 -20.08
CA LYS A 149 -7.96 1.96 -20.95
C LYS A 149 -6.64 1.99 -20.20
N PRO A 150 -5.71 1.05 -20.46
CA PRO A 150 -4.35 1.11 -19.95
C PRO A 150 -3.68 2.44 -20.32
N CYS A 151 -2.95 3.04 -19.36
CA CYS A 151 -2.32 4.34 -19.55
C CYS A 151 -0.98 4.41 -18.81
N GLU A 152 0.09 4.58 -19.56
CA GLU A 152 1.46 4.76 -19.06
C GLU A 152 2.03 6.14 -19.41
N GLU A 153 1.21 7.10 -19.82
CA GLU A 153 1.67 8.40 -20.31
C GLU A 153 2.48 9.21 -19.30
N CYS A 154 2.29 8.99 -18.00
CA CYS A 154 3.08 9.67 -16.97
C CYS A 154 4.55 9.21 -16.97
N LEU A 155 4.84 8.00 -17.43
CA LEU A 155 6.19 7.46 -17.54
C LEU A 155 6.94 8.08 -18.73
N THR A 156 6.25 8.28 -19.85
CA THR A 156 6.84 8.76 -21.12
C THR A 156 6.79 10.28 -21.27
N LYS A 157 5.65 10.91 -20.90
CA LYS A 157 5.37 12.35 -21.10
C LYS A 157 5.47 13.15 -19.80
N GLY A 158 5.71 12.47 -18.67
CA GLY A 158 5.80 13.09 -17.35
C GLY A 158 4.48 13.39 -16.66
N TYR A 159 4.54 13.71 -15.39
CA TYR A 159 3.38 13.84 -14.49
C TYR A 159 2.44 15.02 -14.80
N ARG A 160 2.85 15.97 -15.66
CA ARG A 160 1.94 17.04 -16.15
C ARG A 160 0.70 16.48 -16.83
N THR A 161 0.82 15.31 -17.47
CA THR A 161 -0.29 14.59 -18.10
C THR A 161 -1.37 14.22 -17.08
N CYS A 162 -0.99 13.74 -15.90
CA CYS A 162 -1.93 13.43 -14.83
C CYS A 162 -2.73 14.66 -14.38
N ILE A 163 -2.09 15.82 -14.27
CA ILE A 163 -2.74 17.07 -13.88
C ILE A 163 -3.76 17.50 -14.96
N LYS A 164 -3.33 17.52 -16.23
CA LYS A 164 -4.21 17.88 -17.36
C LYS A 164 -5.44 16.97 -17.46
N LYS A 165 -5.24 15.67 -17.28
CA LYS A 165 -6.30 14.66 -17.34
C LYS A 165 -7.11 14.53 -16.05
N ARG A 166 -6.75 15.24 -14.97
CA ARG A 166 -7.38 15.13 -13.65
C ARG A 166 -7.50 13.68 -13.17
N CYS A 167 -6.41 12.89 -13.32
CA CYS A 167 -6.44 11.44 -13.15
C CYS A 167 -6.85 10.98 -11.73
N VAL A 168 -6.51 11.78 -10.70
CA VAL A 168 -6.82 11.41 -9.31
C VAL A 168 -8.25 11.86 -8.98
N LYS A 169 -9.16 10.89 -8.91
CA LYS A 169 -10.59 11.09 -8.58
C LYS A 169 -11.31 12.16 -9.44
N GLY A 170 -10.87 12.40 -10.67
CA GLY A 170 -11.42 13.45 -11.54
C GLY A 170 -11.13 14.88 -11.05
N SER A 171 -10.37 15.07 -9.99
CA SER A 171 -10.10 16.35 -9.34
C SER A 171 -8.75 16.92 -9.76
N LEU A 172 -8.76 18.19 -10.20
CA LEU A 172 -7.53 18.92 -10.50
C LEU A 172 -6.67 19.07 -9.23
N PHE A 173 -7.29 19.49 -8.12
CA PHE A 173 -6.60 19.70 -6.85
C PHE A 173 -5.94 18.39 -6.35
N ALA A 174 -6.68 17.29 -6.32
CA ALA A 174 -6.13 15.99 -5.90
C ALA A 174 -4.98 15.53 -6.82
N SER A 175 -5.08 15.77 -8.13
CA SER A 175 -4.03 15.42 -9.09
C SER A 175 -2.77 16.27 -8.88
N VAL A 176 -2.92 17.59 -8.62
CA VAL A 176 -1.80 18.48 -8.31
C VAL A 176 -1.12 18.05 -7.01
N VAL A 177 -1.88 17.85 -5.94
CA VAL A 177 -1.34 17.42 -4.62
C VAL A 177 -0.57 16.10 -4.76
N ARG A 178 -1.15 15.12 -5.46
CA ARG A 178 -0.51 13.83 -5.65
C ARG A 178 0.80 13.92 -6.46
N VAL A 179 0.78 14.64 -7.56
CA VAL A 179 1.98 14.86 -8.38
C VAL A 179 3.05 15.63 -7.61
N PHE A 180 2.66 16.65 -6.86
CA PHE A 180 3.57 17.38 -5.99
C PHE A 180 4.21 16.48 -4.94
N SER A 181 3.41 15.67 -4.24
CA SER A 181 3.91 14.67 -3.26
C SER A 181 4.95 13.73 -3.90
N MET A 182 4.64 13.17 -5.07
CA MET A 182 5.58 12.27 -5.77
C MET A 182 6.90 12.97 -6.13
N LYS A 183 6.83 14.24 -6.56
CA LYS A 183 8.05 15.03 -6.84
C LYS A 183 8.87 15.30 -5.59
N VAL A 184 8.20 15.65 -4.48
CA VAL A 184 8.87 15.87 -3.19
C VAL A 184 9.55 14.58 -2.72
N HIS A 185 8.84 13.43 -2.76
CA HIS A 185 9.43 12.14 -2.38
C HIS A 185 10.65 11.78 -3.23
N LYS A 186 10.59 12.07 -4.55
CA LYS A 186 11.74 11.88 -5.46
C LYS A 186 12.90 12.81 -5.10
N ALA A 187 12.64 14.09 -4.85
CA ALA A 187 13.66 15.07 -4.46
C ALA A 187 14.31 14.71 -3.12
N MET A 188 13.54 14.22 -2.16
CA MET A 188 14.02 13.73 -0.87
C MET A 188 14.71 12.37 -0.95
N ASN A 189 14.75 11.73 -2.12
CA ASN A 189 15.30 10.39 -2.32
C ASN A 189 14.72 9.32 -1.36
N VAL A 190 13.49 9.46 -0.93
CA VAL A 190 12.86 8.59 0.09
C VAL A 190 13.00 7.11 -0.25
N TYR A 191 12.69 6.76 -1.50
CA TYR A 191 12.69 5.36 -1.94
C TYR A 191 14.07 4.79 -2.22
N LYS A 192 15.13 5.63 -2.31
CA LYS A 192 16.52 5.14 -2.32
C LYS A 192 16.93 4.55 -0.98
N GLY A 193 16.28 4.97 0.12
CA GLY A 193 16.48 4.43 1.44
C GLY A 193 15.87 3.04 1.67
N VAL A 194 15.06 2.54 0.74
CA VAL A 194 14.53 1.17 0.79
C VAL A 194 15.63 0.19 0.42
N ASP A 195 15.80 -0.84 1.25
CA ASP A 195 16.86 -1.85 1.07
C ASP A 195 16.40 -2.96 0.12
N ALA A 196 15.11 -3.35 0.18
CA ALA A 196 14.53 -4.30 -0.76
C ALA A 196 13.08 -3.96 -1.11
N PHE A 197 12.71 -4.19 -2.37
CA PHE A 197 11.34 -4.10 -2.87
C PHE A 197 10.79 -5.50 -3.16
N ILE A 198 9.56 -5.76 -2.75
CA ILE A 198 8.83 -6.98 -3.10
C ILE A 198 7.70 -6.61 -4.05
N THR A 199 7.69 -7.22 -5.24
CA THR A 199 6.63 -7.04 -6.23
C THR A 199 5.79 -8.31 -6.36
N PRO A 200 4.46 -8.22 -6.55
CA PRO A 200 3.60 -9.38 -6.71
C PRO A 200 3.65 -9.99 -8.11
N SER A 201 4.32 -9.36 -9.06
CA SER A 201 4.39 -9.82 -10.45
C SER A 201 5.67 -9.33 -11.15
N GLU A 202 6.13 -10.11 -12.12
CA GLU A 202 7.24 -9.74 -12.99
C GLU A 202 6.93 -8.47 -13.81
N PHE A 203 5.66 -8.24 -14.15
CA PHE A 203 5.25 -7.01 -14.83
C PHE A 203 5.61 -5.76 -14.01
N LEU A 204 5.27 -5.74 -12.72
CA LEU A 204 5.61 -4.59 -11.86
C LEU A 204 7.12 -4.49 -11.64
N LYS A 205 7.82 -5.62 -11.45
CA LYS A 205 9.29 -5.64 -11.36
C LYS A 205 9.91 -4.98 -12.59
N LYS A 206 9.54 -5.42 -13.79
CA LYS A 206 10.02 -4.86 -15.06
C LYS A 206 9.75 -3.35 -15.16
N LYS A 207 8.52 -2.90 -14.81
CA LYS A 207 8.16 -1.48 -14.84
C LYS A 207 8.99 -0.63 -13.87
N LEU A 208 9.37 -1.15 -12.72
CA LEU A 208 10.27 -0.44 -11.79
C LEU A 208 11.67 -0.30 -12.39
N ILE A 209 12.24 -1.38 -12.92
CA ILE A 209 13.58 -1.38 -13.55
C ILE A 209 13.61 -0.38 -14.72
N GLU A 210 12.62 -0.42 -15.62
CA GLU A 210 12.48 0.52 -16.74
C GLU A 210 12.41 2.00 -16.29
N ASN A 211 12.01 2.24 -15.04
CA ASN A 211 11.92 3.59 -14.46
C ASN A 211 13.03 3.93 -13.45
N GLY A 212 14.14 3.20 -13.51
CA GLY A 212 15.40 3.54 -12.83
C GLY A 212 15.50 3.05 -11.38
N PHE A 213 14.70 2.06 -10.98
CA PHE A 213 14.89 1.35 -9.72
C PHE A 213 15.96 0.26 -9.91
N ASP A 214 16.80 0.06 -8.88
CA ASP A 214 17.88 -0.92 -8.89
C ASP A 214 17.29 -2.36 -8.88
N GLU A 215 17.59 -3.11 -9.93
CA GLU A 215 17.13 -4.49 -10.11
C GLU A 215 17.57 -5.40 -8.95
N ASN A 216 18.79 -5.19 -8.43
CA ASN A 216 19.33 -6.01 -7.33
C ASN A 216 18.53 -5.85 -6.03
N LYS A 217 17.75 -4.79 -5.91
CA LYS A 217 16.86 -4.55 -4.77
C LYS A 217 15.43 -5.06 -4.98
N ILE A 218 15.09 -5.61 -6.16
CA ILE A 218 13.69 -5.96 -6.49
C ILE A 218 13.54 -7.47 -6.63
N THR A 219 12.73 -8.05 -5.74
CA THR A 219 12.36 -9.47 -5.79
C THR A 219 10.89 -9.64 -6.13
N CYS A 220 10.57 -10.49 -7.08
CA CYS A 220 9.18 -10.86 -7.38
C CYS A 220 8.76 -12.01 -6.47
N ILE A 221 7.78 -11.73 -5.59
CA ILE A 221 7.15 -12.74 -4.73
C ILE A 221 5.64 -12.62 -4.92
N PRO A 222 5.00 -13.55 -5.65
CA PRO A 222 3.57 -13.55 -5.87
C PRO A 222 2.77 -13.56 -4.57
N THR A 223 1.55 -13.01 -4.61
CA THR A 223 0.65 -13.08 -3.46
C THR A 223 0.23 -14.53 -3.22
N PHE A 224 0.42 -15.02 -2.02
CA PHE A 224 0.04 -16.36 -1.61
C PHE A 224 -1.26 -16.36 -0.80
N THR A 225 -1.89 -17.52 -0.70
CA THR A 225 -2.98 -17.78 0.23
C THR A 225 -2.54 -18.78 1.28
N ALA A 226 -2.86 -18.51 2.54
CA ALA A 226 -2.53 -19.37 3.67
C ALA A 226 -3.53 -20.55 3.85
N SER A 227 -4.27 -20.91 2.82
CA SER A 227 -5.24 -22.00 2.90
C SER A 227 -4.53 -23.35 3.04
N LYS A 228 -4.79 -24.04 4.14
CA LYS A 228 -4.47 -25.48 4.34
C LYS A 228 -5.60 -26.38 3.88
N SER A 229 -6.63 -25.85 3.20
CA SER A 229 -7.72 -26.69 2.70
C SER A 229 -7.18 -27.66 1.67
N GLU A 230 -7.48 -28.95 1.87
CA GLU A 230 -7.26 -29.96 0.84
C GLU A 230 -7.98 -29.46 -0.43
N ILE A 231 -7.20 -29.29 -1.49
CA ILE A 231 -7.76 -28.99 -2.80
C ILE A 231 -8.47 -30.28 -3.20
N GLY A 232 -9.78 -30.28 -3.11
CA GLY A 232 -10.61 -31.38 -3.61
C GLY A 232 -10.25 -31.66 -5.08
N LYS A 233 -10.37 -32.91 -5.51
CA LYS A 233 -10.13 -33.24 -6.92
C LYS A 233 -11.02 -32.35 -7.81
N PRO A 234 -10.44 -31.68 -8.83
CA PRO A 234 -11.23 -30.82 -9.70
C PRO A 234 -12.29 -31.67 -10.39
N GLN A 235 -13.54 -31.24 -10.30
CA GLN A 235 -14.65 -31.84 -11.03
C GLN A 235 -15.03 -30.93 -12.18
N VAL A 236 -15.32 -31.52 -13.33
CA VAL A 236 -15.84 -30.77 -14.48
C VAL A 236 -17.28 -30.35 -14.16
N GLY A 237 -17.50 -29.04 -14.04
CA GLY A 237 -18.83 -28.47 -13.82
C GLY A 237 -19.48 -28.02 -15.12
N THR A 238 -20.79 -27.79 -15.07
CA THR A 238 -21.58 -27.26 -16.18
C THR A 238 -21.76 -25.74 -16.13
N TYR A 239 -21.05 -25.06 -15.23
CA TYR A 239 -21.15 -23.61 -15.04
C TYR A 239 -19.76 -22.95 -14.94
N GLY A 240 -19.69 -21.67 -15.32
CA GLY A 240 -18.53 -20.84 -15.09
C GLY A 240 -18.66 -20.09 -13.75
N LEU A 241 -17.66 -20.21 -12.86
CA LEU A 241 -17.62 -19.50 -11.59
C LEU A 241 -16.79 -18.22 -11.70
N TYR A 242 -17.38 -17.06 -11.41
CA TYR A 242 -16.67 -15.82 -11.22
C TYR A 242 -16.44 -15.57 -9.73
N PHE A 243 -15.19 -15.36 -9.37
CA PHE A 243 -14.81 -14.98 -8.01
C PHE A 243 -14.12 -13.60 -8.00
N GLY A 244 -14.75 -12.60 -7.38
CA GLY A 244 -14.20 -11.26 -7.29
C GLY A 244 -15.27 -10.17 -7.09
N ARG A 245 -14.80 -8.92 -6.93
CA ARG A 245 -15.71 -7.78 -6.91
C ARG A 245 -16.32 -7.56 -8.29
N VAL A 246 -17.62 -7.37 -8.34
CA VAL A 246 -18.32 -6.97 -9.57
C VAL A 246 -18.09 -5.48 -9.78
N THR A 247 -17.05 -5.14 -10.55
CA THR A 247 -16.69 -3.76 -10.87
C THR A 247 -16.31 -3.67 -12.34
N GLU A 248 -16.48 -2.49 -12.94
CA GLU A 248 -16.10 -2.26 -14.35
C GLU A 248 -14.62 -2.53 -14.62
N GLU A 249 -13.75 -2.40 -13.62
CA GLU A 249 -12.31 -2.68 -13.73
C GLU A 249 -12.00 -4.18 -13.92
N LYS A 250 -12.91 -5.03 -13.46
CA LYS A 250 -12.80 -6.50 -13.56
C LYS A 250 -13.78 -7.01 -14.61
N VAL A 251 -13.63 -6.53 -15.83
CA VAL A 251 -14.47 -6.80 -17.00
C VAL A 251 -15.21 -8.13 -16.92
N LEU A 252 -16.39 -8.13 -16.31
CA LEU A 252 -17.39 -9.17 -16.51
C LEU A 252 -18.01 -8.89 -17.88
N ILE A 253 -17.42 -9.46 -18.91
CA ILE A 253 -18.12 -9.61 -20.18
C ILE A 253 -19.17 -10.68 -19.90
N LEU A 254 -20.34 -10.23 -19.45
CA LEU A 254 -21.54 -11.06 -19.50
C LEU A 254 -21.83 -11.25 -21.00
N SER A 255 -21.24 -12.30 -21.56
CA SER A 255 -21.66 -12.78 -22.86
C SER A 255 -23.13 -13.22 -22.70
N SER A 256 -24.05 -12.47 -23.28
CA SER A 256 -25.45 -12.86 -23.40
C SER A 256 -25.66 -14.06 -24.31
N LYS A 257 -24.59 -14.66 -24.83
CA LYS A 257 -24.64 -15.90 -25.59
C LYS A 257 -24.29 -17.06 -24.66
N PRO A 258 -25.16 -18.09 -24.58
CA PRO A 258 -24.80 -19.30 -23.86
C PRO A 258 -23.51 -19.86 -24.46
N MET A 259 -22.53 -20.18 -23.61
CA MET A 259 -21.37 -20.96 -24.04
C MET A 259 -21.90 -22.33 -24.50
N ARG A 260 -21.78 -22.61 -25.78
CA ARG A 260 -22.06 -23.94 -26.39
C ARG A 260 -20.87 -24.86 -26.15
#